data_bba3ee469ee355a664d1c5e7a0b2c32f
#
_entry.id   bba3ee469ee355a664d1c5e7a0b2c32f
#
_cell.length_a   1.000
_cell.length_b   1.000
_cell.length_c   1.000
_cell.angle_alpha   90.00
_cell.angle_beta   90.00
_cell.angle_gamma   90.00
#
_symmetry.space_group_name_H-M   'P 1'
#
loop_
_entity.id
_entity.type
_entity.pdbx_description
1 polymer ?
#
loop_
_entity_poly.entity_id
_entity_poly.type
_entity_poly.pdbx_seq_one_letter_code
_entity_poly.pdbx_strand_id
1 'polypeptide(L)'
;MNFPYFLAKRITFMGHRTFSKLIVRVTIGALALAISAIILSVAILNGFKQEIIEKQRGFFGDVVITKNDLSASFENTPIELSPQTLAQLRALPQVIDITPFATKAGIMNVNGEVEGVLLKGVDKSYNQLYIQKNIIQGDTLNFSDGGDTQLLISEYLANRLGLNVGDKFIMYFIQEPIRRRPFTIQGIYTTHTEELDKTYVIGSLDLIRRLNNLEDNEVGAYQIRIKAFDSLENTTAQINNILPSQMDASNIVQQMPDIFNWLNMLDMNDNIIFVLMVIVAVINMISALLISILERSSMIGILKALGYPSAGIRQVFLYGSIYLIGVGLIIGNLIALFLYFFQTNTHFFTLDPYTYYIPYVPMYITWYEVVGLNVAVIIIGMLTLFIPTMLISRISPIKTIQFK
;
A
#
# COMPACT_ATOMS: atom_id res chain seq x y z
N MET A 1 -39.16 1.24 32.23
CA MET A 1 -38.12 2.29 32.01
C MET A 1 -36.80 1.78 32.57
N ASN A 2 -35.72 1.69 31.74
CA ASN A 2 -34.42 1.21 32.25
C ASN A 2 -33.76 2.35 33.04
N PHE A 3 -33.88 2.29 34.40
CA PHE A 3 -33.40 3.34 35.29
C PHE A 3 -31.90 3.68 35.11
N PRO A 4 -30.99 2.72 34.98
CA PRO A 4 -29.59 2.99 34.67
C PRO A 4 -29.39 3.83 33.42
N TYR A 5 -30.09 3.54 32.32
CA TYR A 5 -30.02 4.30 31.08
C TYR A 5 -30.56 5.74 31.25
N PHE A 6 -31.69 5.89 31.89
CA PHE A 6 -32.26 7.22 32.18
C PHE A 6 -31.28 8.09 32.97
N LEU A 7 -30.70 7.50 34.04
CA LEU A 7 -29.75 8.20 34.88
C LEU A 7 -28.46 8.55 34.12
N ALA A 8 -27.92 7.61 33.32
CA ALA A 8 -26.75 7.85 32.47
C ALA A 8 -26.97 9.03 31.51
N LYS A 9 -28.09 9.04 30.80
CA LYS A 9 -28.46 10.14 29.88
C LYS A 9 -28.51 11.49 30.61
N ARG A 10 -29.15 11.57 31.74
CA ARG A 10 -29.26 12.81 32.54
C ARG A 10 -27.93 13.29 33.08
N ILE A 11 -27.09 12.36 33.52
CA ILE A 11 -25.73 12.65 34.00
C ILE A 11 -24.83 13.18 32.90
N THR A 12 -24.88 12.59 31.74
CA THR A 12 -23.99 12.96 30.60
C THR A 12 -24.40 14.30 30.01
N PHE A 13 -25.70 14.57 29.82
CA PHE A 13 -26.17 15.77 29.13
C PHE A 13 -26.50 16.96 30.03
N MET A 14 -27.01 16.74 31.27
CA MET A 14 -27.54 17.81 32.12
C MET A 14 -26.64 18.19 33.31
N GLY A 15 -25.40 17.67 33.38
CA GLY A 15 -24.46 18.02 34.45
C GLY A 15 -24.08 19.52 34.40
N HIS A 16 -24.37 20.28 35.47
CA HIS A 16 -24.06 21.72 35.57
C HIS A 16 -22.60 22.04 35.92
N ARG A 17 -21.77 21.05 36.26
CA ARG A 17 -20.36 21.28 36.64
C ARG A 17 -19.47 21.45 35.42
N THR A 18 -18.83 22.59 35.30
CA THR A 18 -17.96 22.99 34.18
C THR A 18 -16.78 22.04 33.99
N PHE A 19 -16.19 21.54 35.09
CA PHE A 19 -15.03 20.65 35.07
C PHE A 19 -15.34 19.27 34.43
N SER A 20 -16.48 18.68 34.79
CA SER A 20 -16.93 17.40 34.22
C SER A 20 -17.17 17.52 32.69
N LYS A 21 -17.69 18.65 32.20
CA LYS A 21 -17.88 18.88 30.77
C LYS A 21 -16.58 19.00 30.05
N LEU A 22 -15.55 19.61 30.64
CA LEU A 22 -14.22 19.73 30.03
C LEU A 22 -13.59 18.34 29.86
N ILE A 23 -13.63 17.50 30.91
CA ILE A 23 -13.08 16.13 30.84
C ILE A 23 -13.75 15.30 29.73
N VAL A 24 -15.09 15.35 29.69
CA VAL A 24 -15.88 14.66 28.64
C VAL A 24 -15.42 15.10 27.23
N ARG A 25 -15.27 16.41 27.00
CA ARG A 25 -14.82 16.95 25.70
C ARG A 25 -13.40 16.51 25.36
N VAL A 26 -12.50 16.59 26.32
CA VAL A 26 -11.10 16.15 26.15
C VAL A 26 -11.04 14.66 25.82
N THR A 27 -11.83 13.83 26.53
CA THR A 27 -11.88 12.38 26.28
C THR A 27 -12.42 12.07 24.88
N ILE A 28 -13.52 12.71 24.46
CA ILE A 28 -14.07 12.55 23.11
C ILE A 28 -13.05 12.98 22.08
N GLY A 29 -12.39 14.13 22.28
CA GLY A 29 -11.35 14.63 21.37
C GLY A 29 -10.16 13.68 21.26
N ALA A 30 -9.64 13.21 22.39
CA ALA A 30 -8.52 12.26 22.42
C ALA A 30 -8.88 10.92 21.73
N LEU A 31 -10.09 10.40 21.98
CA LEU A 31 -10.56 9.18 21.33
C LEU A 31 -10.77 9.39 19.84
N ALA A 32 -11.34 10.51 19.42
CA ALA A 32 -11.54 10.85 18.02
C ALA A 32 -10.19 10.97 17.28
N LEU A 33 -9.20 11.63 17.88
CA LEU A 33 -7.85 11.73 17.33
C LEU A 33 -7.17 10.34 17.22
N ALA A 34 -7.28 9.51 18.27
CA ALA A 34 -6.70 8.17 18.22
C ALA A 34 -7.31 7.32 17.10
N ILE A 35 -8.63 7.34 16.95
CA ILE A 35 -9.33 6.58 15.89
C ILE A 35 -8.98 7.12 14.50
N SER A 36 -8.99 8.44 14.32
CA SER A 36 -8.62 9.03 13.04
C SER A 36 -7.17 8.70 12.67
N ALA A 37 -6.25 8.73 13.64
CA ALA A 37 -4.85 8.37 13.40
C ALA A 37 -4.69 6.89 13.00
N ILE A 38 -5.41 5.97 13.67
CA ILE A 38 -5.38 4.54 13.31
C ILE A 38 -5.91 4.32 11.88
N ILE A 39 -7.06 4.90 11.54
CA ILE A 39 -7.65 4.75 10.20
C ILE A 39 -6.73 5.33 9.13
N LEU A 40 -6.14 6.50 9.39
CA LEU A 40 -5.21 7.14 8.44
C LEU A 40 -3.89 6.37 8.32
N SER A 41 -3.35 5.80 9.40
CA SER A 41 -2.14 4.97 9.37
C SER A 41 -2.36 3.76 8.45
N VAL A 42 -3.45 3.02 8.67
CA VAL A 42 -3.81 1.86 7.82
C VAL A 42 -4.05 2.29 6.38
N ALA A 43 -4.75 3.41 6.14
CA ALA A 43 -5.02 3.90 4.80
C ALA A 43 -3.73 4.29 4.05
N ILE A 44 -2.80 4.96 4.71
CA ILE A 44 -1.52 5.36 4.14
C ILE A 44 -0.67 4.12 3.85
N LEU A 45 -0.56 3.19 4.78
CA LEU A 45 0.23 1.98 4.60
C LEU A 45 -0.28 1.13 3.44
N ASN A 46 -1.59 0.86 3.41
CA ASN A 46 -2.20 0.09 2.33
C ASN A 46 -2.03 0.78 0.97
N GLY A 47 -2.24 2.11 0.93
CA GLY A 47 -2.02 2.91 -0.27
C GLY A 47 -0.59 2.84 -0.76
N PHE A 48 0.37 2.95 0.16
CA PHE A 48 1.80 2.89 -0.15
C PHE A 48 2.20 1.53 -0.72
N LYS A 49 1.77 0.45 -0.07
CA LYS A 49 2.02 -0.92 -0.53
C LYS A 49 1.41 -1.18 -1.90
N GLN A 50 0.15 -0.81 -2.08
CA GLN A 50 -0.56 -1.01 -3.35
C GLN A 50 0.12 -0.27 -4.49
N GLU A 51 0.53 0.99 -4.28
CA GLU A 51 1.16 1.80 -5.32
C GLU A 51 2.52 1.24 -5.72
N ILE A 52 3.35 0.82 -4.75
CA ILE A 52 4.65 0.20 -5.04
C ILE A 52 4.47 -1.13 -5.76
N ILE A 53 3.58 -1.99 -5.27
CA ILE A 53 3.30 -3.28 -5.92
C ILE A 53 2.83 -3.05 -7.36
N GLU A 54 1.88 -2.13 -7.60
CA GLU A 54 1.38 -1.85 -8.96
C GLU A 54 2.46 -1.29 -9.89
N LYS A 55 3.38 -0.50 -9.40
CA LYS A 55 4.53 -0.03 -10.20
C LYS A 55 5.42 -1.19 -10.62
N GLN A 56 5.80 -2.05 -9.70
CA GLN A 56 6.65 -3.20 -9.99
C GLN A 56 5.95 -4.17 -10.96
N ARG A 57 4.69 -4.50 -10.69
CA ARG A 57 3.84 -5.33 -11.54
C ARG A 57 3.68 -4.75 -12.94
N GLY A 58 3.56 -3.42 -13.04
CA GLY A 58 3.40 -2.72 -14.32
C GLY A 58 4.60 -2.86 -15.22
N PHE A 59 5.81 -2.82 -14.66
CA PHE A 59 7.05 -2.90 -15.43
C PHE A 59 7.52 -4.33 -15.69
N PHE A 60 7.46 -5.21 -14.67
CA PHE A 60 8.00 -6.58 -14.74
C PHE A 60 6.93 -7.65 -14.97
N GLY A 61 5.65 -7.32 -14.81
CA GLY A 61 4.58 -8.32 -14.74
C GLY A 61 4.48 -8.92 -13.33
N ASP A 62 3.60 -9.90 -13.17
CA ASP A 62 3.41 -10.62 -11.91
C ASP A 62 4.26 -11.89 -11.83
N VAL A 63 4.39 -12.58 -12.95
CA VAL A 63 5.17 -13.82 -13.10
C VAL A 63 5.99 -13.71 -14.37
N VAL A 64 7.25 -14.12 -14.31
CA VAL A 64 8.15 -14.19 -15.47
C VAL A 64 8.56 -15.63 -15.70
N ILE A 65 8.42 -16.08 -16.94
CA ILE A 65 8.89 -17.38 -17.42
C ILE A 65 10.23 -17.20 -18.09
N THR A 66 11.24 -17.89 -17.61
CA THR A 66 12.59 -17.90 -18.16
C THR A 66 13.08 -19.33 -18.35
N LYS A 67 14.19 -19.50 -19.05
CA LYS A 67 14.91 -20.77 -19.06
C LYS A 67 15.54 -21.02 -17.69
N ASN A 68 15.50 -22.26 -17.26
CA ASN A 68 16.21 -22.67 -16.05
C ASN A 68 17.72 -22.74 -16.37
N ASP A 69 18.39 -21.59 -16.19
CA ASP A 69 19.81 -21.43 -16.47
C ASP A 69 20.53 -20.96 -15.20
N LEU A 70 21.67 -21.57 -14.92
CA LEU A 70 22.51 -21.22 -13.76
C LEU A 70 23.40 -20.00 -14.03
N SER A 71 23.42 -19.49 -15.26
CA SER A 71 24.20 -18.29 -15.61
C SER A 71 23.46 -17.03 -15.17
N ALA A 72 24.01 -16.31 -14.20
CA ALA A 72 23.54 -15.00 -13.79
C ALA A 72 23.90 -13.95 -14.87
N SER A 73 23.15 -13.92 -15.97
CA SER A 73 23.30 -12.91 -17.03
C SER A 73 22.13 -11.93 -17.01
N PHE A 74 22.40 -10.65 -17.27
CA PHE A 74 21.35 -9.65 -17.53
C PHE A 74 20.62 -9.90 -18.87
N GLU A 75 21.17 -10.75 -19.72
CA GLU A 75 20.55 -11.18 -20.98
C GLU A 75 19.88 -12.53 -20.79
N ASN A 76 18.59 -12.60 -21.07
CA ASN A 76 17.84 -13.83 -20.97
C ASN A 76 18.29 -14.86 -22.02
N THR A 77 18.47 -16.11 -21.62
CA THR A 77 18.67 -17.23 -22.54
C THR A 77 17.38 -17.43 -23.35
N PRO A 78 17.46 -17.57 -24.69
CA PRO A 78 16.28 -17.69 -25.54
C PRO A 78 15.39 -18.87 -25.16
N ILE A 79 14.09 -18.64 -25.20
CA ILE A 79 13.02 -19.64 -24.96
C ILE A 79 11.96 -19.54 -26.04
N GLU A 80 11.32 -20.67 -26.32
CA GLU A 80 10.15 -20.78 -27.17
C GLU A 80 9.06 -21.55 -26.41
N LEU A 81 7.88 -20.97 -26.30
CA LEU A 81 6.70 -21.68 -25.79
C LEU A 81 5.87 -22.23 -26.94
N SER A 82 5.54 -23.52 -26.87
CA SER A 82 4.66 -24.13 -27.88
C SER A 82 3.29 -23.44 -27.89
N PRO A 83 2.61 -23.36 -29.05
CA PRO A 83 1.26 -22.81 -29.13
C PRO A 83 0.28 -23.51 -28.17
N GLN A 84 0.49 -24.80 -27.88
CA GLN A 84 -0.30 -25.56 -26.94
C GLN A 84 -0.09 -25.10 -25.49
N THR A 85 1.17 -24.91 -25.09
CA THR A 85 1.53 -24.40 -23.77
C THR A 85 0.96 -22.98 -23.56
N LEU A 86 1.11 -22.10 -24.56
CA LEU A 86 0.55 -20.74 -24.50
C LEU A 86 -0.99 -20.76 -24.37
N ALA A 87 -1.67 -21.66 -25.07
CA ALA A 87 -3.12 -21.82 -24.96
C ALA A 87 -3.54 -22.30 -23.56
N GLN A 88 -2.79 -23.24 -22.97
CA GLN A 88 -3.05 -23.72 -21.60
C GLN A 88 -2.82 -22.61 -20.56
N LEU A 89 -1.75 -21.83 -20.69
CA LEU A 89 -1.46 -20.70 -19.79
C LEU A 89 -2.55 -19.62 -19.89
N ARG A 90 -3.00 -19.28 -21.11
CA ARG A 90 -4.10 -18.31 -21.31
C ARG A 90 -5.46 -18.81 -20.81
N ALA A 91 -5.65 -20.12 -20.70
CA ALA A 91 -6.87 -20.70 -20.16
C ALA A 91 -6.95 -20.64 -18.62
N LEU A 92 -5.87 -20.32 -17.93
CA LEU A 92 -5.88 -20.14 -16.48
C LEU A 92 -6.77 -18.94 -16.09
N PRO A 93 -7.74 -19.11 -15.17
CA PRO A 93 -8.73 -18.08 -14.86
C PRO A 93 -8.12 -16.76 -14.33
N GLN A 94 -6.95 -16.85 -13.70
CA GLN A 94 -6.25 -15.72 -13.11
C GLN A 94 -5.37 -14.95 -14.10
N VAL A 95 -4.99 -15.55 -15.21
CA VAL A 95 -4.14 -14.91 -16.23
C VAL A 95 -4.94 -13.86 -17.01
N ILE A 96 -4.42 -12.65 -17.09
CA ILE A 96 -4.97 -11.56 -17.91
C ILE A 96 -4.26 -11.49 -19.24
N ASP A 97 -2.93 -11.51 -19.20
CA ASP A 97 -2.10 -11.29 -20.38
C ASP A 97 -0.76 -12.02 -20.27
N ILE A 98 -0.21 -12.39 -21.42
CA ILE A 98 1.11 -13.03 -21.56
C ILE A 98 1.83 -12.29 -22.67
N THR A 99 2.89 -11.57 -22.32
CA THR A 99 3.67 -10.74 -23.25
C THR A 99 5.11 -11.21 -23.33
N PRO A 100 5.64 -11.40 -24.54
CA PRO A 100 7.05 -11.73 -24.76
C PRO A 100 7.92 -10.50 -24.55
N PHE A 101 9.12 -10.69 -24.04
CA PHE A 101 10.16 -9.67 -24.01
C PHE A 101 11.55 -10.28 -24.08
N ALA A 102 12.55 -9.45 -24.32
CA ALA A 102 13.95 -9.83 -24.16
C ALA A 102 14.73 -8.64 -23.58
N THR A 103 15.86 -8.93 -22.98
CA THR A 103 16.77 -7.89 -22.48
C THR A 103 18.12 -7.96 -23.16
N LYS A 104 18.74 -6.79 -23.41
CA LYS A 104 20.07 -6.69 -24.00
C LYS A 104 20.86 -5.57 -23.35
N ALA A 105 22.03 -5.90 -22.83
CA ALA A 105 22.92 -4.91 -22.26
C ALA A 105 23.51 -4.00 -23.35
N GLY A 106 23.51 -2.70 -23.10
CA GLY A 106 24.01 -1.69 -24.02
C GLY A 106 24.68 -0.53 -23.31
N ILE A 107 25.46 0.22 -24.07
CA ILE A 107 26.11 1.44 -23.62
C ILE A 107 25.62 2.61 -24.47
N MET A 108 25.06 3.60 -23.81
CA MET A 108 24.75 4.90 -24.39
C MET A 108 25.98 5.81 -24.25
N ASN A 109 26.47 6.33 -25.37
CA ASN A 109 27.57 7.30 -25.38
C ASN A 109 27.10 8.55 -26.11
N VAL A 110 26.91 9.63 -25.35
CA VAL A 110 26.36 10.89 -25.83
C VAL A 110 27.19 12.05 -25.28
N ASN A 111 27.72 12.87 -26.14
CA ASN A 111 28.49 14.08 -25.78
C ASN A 111 29.65 13.82 -24.80
N GLY A 112 30.22 12.61 -24.78
CA GLY A 112 31.32 12.23 -23.90
C GLY A 112 30.86 11.64 -22.55
N GLU A 113 29.56 11.69 -22.25
CA GLU A 113 28.96 10.97 -21.12
C GLU A 113 28.62 9.54 -21.53
N VAL A 114 28.86 8.59 -20.63
CA VAL A 114 28.69 7.15 -20.89
C VAL A 114 27.80 6.55 -19.80
N GLU A 115 26.70 5.93 -20.23
CA GLU A 115 25.78 5.24 -19.31
C GLU A 115 25.54 3.80 -19.78
N GLY A 116 25.68 2.85 -18.83
CA GLY A 116 25.32 1.44 -19.07
C GLY A 116 23.83 1.23 -18.85
N VAL A 117 23.15 0.67 -19.82
CA VAL A 117 21.70 0.47 -19.78
C VAL A 117 21.32 -0.95 -20.19
N LEU A 118 20.13 -1.36 -19.76
CA LEU A 118 19.51 -2.61 -20.18
C LEU A 118 18.33 -2.28 -21.12
N LEU A 119 18.47 -2.61 -22.39
CA LEU A 119 17.39 -2.48 -23.35
C LEU A 119 16.37 -3.59 -23.10
N LYS A 120 15.15 -3.23 -22.69
CA LYS A 120 13.99 -4.12 -22.64
C LYS A 120 13.24 -4.02 -23.97
N GLY A 121 13.38 -5.06 -24.77
CA GLY A 121 12.67 -5.19 -26.04
C GLY A 121 11.28 -5.74 -25.81
N VAL A 122 10.27 -5.02 -26.26
CA VAL A 122 8.85 -5.39 -26.17
C VAL A 122 8.21 -5.39 -27.55
N ASP A 123 7.10 -6.08 -27.70
CA ASP A 123 6.31 -6.11 -28.92
C ASP A 123 4.98 -5.35 -28.76
N LYS A 124 4.14 -5.39 -29.80
CA LYS A 124 2.82 -4.73 -29.82
C LYS A 124 1.83 -5.25 -28.75
N SER A 125 2.08 -6.44 -28.18
CA SER A 125 1.24 -7.04 -27.14
C SER A 125 1.58 -6.49 -25.74
N TYR A 126 2.70 -5.79 -25.60
CA TYR A 126 3.10 -5.21 -24.33
C TYR A 126 2.07 -4.18 -23.85
N ASN A 127 1.78 -4.21 -22.56
CA ASN A 127 0.78 -3.31 -21.97
C ASN A 127 1.20 -1.83 -22.07
N GLN A 128 0.86 -1.21 -23.18
CA GLN A 128 1.17 0.20 -23.44
C GLN A 128 0.50 1.15 -22.45
N LEU A 129 -0.60 0.74 -21.79
CA LEU A 129 -1.30 1.60 -20.81
C LEU A 129 -0.43 1.94 -19.61
N TYR A 130 0.42 1.02 -19.17
CA TYR A 130 1.37 1.30 -18.09
C TYR A 130 2.38 2.36 -18.51
N ILE A 131 2.97 2.19 -19.70
CA ILE A 131 3.97 3.13 -20.24
C ILE A 131 3.31 4.48 -20.52
N GLN A 132 2.13 4.51 -21.15
CA GLN A 132 1.40 5.75 -21.41
C GLN A 132 1.15 6.60 -20.18
N LYS A 133 0.80 5.96 -19.06
CA LYS A 133 0.60 6.65 -17.78
C LYS A 133 1.88 7.28 -17.21
N ASN A 134 3.02 6.76 -17.59
CA ASN A 134 4.33 7.17 -17.08
C ASN A 134 5.13 8.03 -18.07
N ILE A 135 4.64 8.24 -19.30
CA ILE A 135 5.26 9.16 -20.26
C ILE A 135 5.04 10.60 -19.81
N ILE A 136 6.12 11.36 -19.77
CA ILE A 136 6.12 12.78 -19.44
C ILE A 136 6.32 13.67 -20.68
N GLN A 137 7.00 13.14 -21.72
CA GLN A 137 7.22 13.85 -22.98
C GLN A 137 7.22 12.85 -24.14
N GLY A 138 6.72 13.26 -25.31
CA GLY A 138 6.69 12.43 -26.52
C GLY A 138 5.54 11.45 -26.56
N ASP A 139 5.75 10.30 -27.19
CA ASP A 139 4.72 9.27 -27.41
C ASP A 139 5.28 7.86 -27.13
N THR A 140 4.42 6.85 -27.13
CA THR A 140 4.79 5.44 -27.00
C THR A 140 5.52 4.92 -28.24
N LEU A 141 6.08 3.71 -28.15
CA LEU A 141 6.72 3.05 -29.29
C LEU A 141 5.70 2.77 -30.41
N ASN A 142 6.14 3.03 -31.64
CA ASN A 142 5.39 2.65 -32.82
C ASN A 142 5.97 1.35 -33.39
N PHE A 143 5.17 0.29 -33.39
CA PHE A 143 5.56 -1.05 -33.88
C PHE A 143 5.31 -1.23 -35.41
N SER A 144 5.11 -0.15 -36.17
CA SER A 144 5.08 -0.18 -37.63
C SER A 144 6.49 -0.13 -38.21
N ASP A 145 6.60 -0.22 -39.55
CA ASP A 145 7.87 -0.16 -40.27
C ASP A 145 8.72 1.06 -39.84
N GLY A 146 9.94 0.80 -39.38
CA GLY A 146 10.86 1.82 -38.86
C GLY A 146 10.82 2.00 -37.32
N GLY A 147 9.91 1.37 -36.57
CA GLY A 147 9.84 1.46 -35.12
C GLY A 147 11.01 0.81 -34.36
N ASP A 148 11.80 -0.01 -35.04
CA ASP A 148 12.95 -0.70 -34.45
C ASP A 148 14.10 0.22 -34.03
N THR A 149 14.12 1.46 -34.53
CA THR A 149 15.11 2.48 -34.15
C THR A 149 14.60 3.47 -33.13
N GLN A 150 13.37 3.28 -32.61
CA GLN A 150 12.76 4.11 -31.58
C GLN A 150 13.06 3.56 -30.21
N LEU A 151 13.31 4.47 -29.26
CA LEU A 151 13.49 4.15 -27.85
C LEU A 151 12.66 5.07 -26.97
N LEU A 152 12.20 4.51 -25.84
CA LEU A 152 11.77 5.28 -24.70
C LEU A 152 12.91 5.25 -23.67
N ILE A 153 13.30 6.43 -23.21
CA ILE A 153 14.31 6.58 -22.16
C ILE A 153 13.67 7.19 -20.91
N SER A 154 14.28 6.95 -19.76
CA SER A 154 13.81 7.57 -18.54
C SER A 154 14.16 9.07 -18.47
N GLU A 155 13.41 9.82 -17.67
CA GLU A 155 13.73 11.22 -17.35
C GLU A 155 15.12 11.37 -16.73
N TYR A 156 15.53 10.40 -15.90
CA TYR A 156 16.87 10.36 -15.34
C TYR A 156 17.94 10.31 -16.42
N LEU A 157 17.84 9.39 -17.36
CA LEU A 157 18.80 9.23 -18.47
C LEU A 157 18.75 10.43 -19.42
N ALA A 158 17.55 10.96 -19.71
CA ALA A 158 17.37 12.14 -20.54
C ALA A 158 18.12 13.36 -19.95
N ASN A 159 17.90 13.62 -18.67
CA ASN A 159 18.58 14.72 -17.97
C ASN A 159 20.10 14.50 -17.85
N ARG A 160 20.53 13.27 -17.55
CA ARG A 160 21.94 12.91 -17.37
C ARG A 160 22.73 13.05 -18.66
N LEU A 161 22.14 12.65 -19.81
CA LEU A 161 22.80 12.67 -21.12
C LEU A 161 22.47 13.94 -21.93
N GLY A 162 21.61 14.83 -21.43
CA GLY A 162 21.16 16.03 -22.15
C GLY A 162 20.36 15.73 -23.41
N LEU A 163 19.49 14.70 -23.38
CA LEU A 163 18.71 14.21 -24.52
C LEU A 163 17.25 14.66 -24.43
N ASN A 164 16.65 14.94 -25.58
CA ASN A 164 15.26 15.32 -25.74
C ASN A 164 14.54 14.39 -26.72
N VAL A 165 13.21 14.45 -26.73
CA VAL A 165 12.40 13.73 -27.71
C VAL A 165 12.77 14.17 -29.13
N GLY A 166 12.99 13.21 -30.02
CA GLY A 166 13.44 13.41 -31.39
C GLY A 166 14.96 13.39 -31.62
N ASP A 167 15.75 13.48 -30.53
CA ASP A 167 17.21 13.40 -30.64
C ASP A 167 17.66 12.00 -31.07
N LYS A 168 18.80 11.98 -31.77
CA LYS A 168 19.41 10.75 -32.27
C LYS A 168 20.75 10.50 -31.60
N PHE A 169 20.97 9.26 -31.21
CA PHE A 169 22.23 8.82 -30.60
C PHE A 169 22.58 7.40 -31.05
N ILE A 170 23.81 6.98 -30.73
CA ILE A 170 24.29 5.63 -31.04
C ILE A 170 24.43 4.84 -29.76
N MET A 171 23.77 3.67 -29.68
CA MET A 171 23.96 2.69 -28.61
C MET A 171 24.91 1.59 -29.07
N TYR A 172 25.81 1.20 -28.21
CA TYR A 172 26.78 0.13 -28.39
C TYR A 172 26.34 -1.11 -27.62
N PHE A 173 26.26 -2.26 -28.31
CA PHE A 173 25.96 -3.55 -27.71
C PHE A 173 27.24 -4.35 -27.58
N ILE A 174 27.51 -4.80 -26.32
CA ILE A 174 28.73 -5.53 -25.99
C ILE A 174 28.56 -6.99 -26.40
N GLN A 175 29.02 -7.33 -27.58
CA GLN A 175 29.06 -8.69 -28.15
C GLN A 175 30.18 -8.79 -29.15
N GLU A 176 30.54 -9.99 -29.62
CA GLU A 176 31.57 -10.20 -30.63
C GLU A 176 30.95 -10.49 -32.00
N PRO A 177 31.19 -9.61 -33.01
CA PRO A 177 31.81 -8.28 -32.89
C PRO A 177 30.88 -7.25 -32.23
N ILE A 178 31.43 -6.18 -31.63
CA ILE A 178 30.63 -5.07 -31.03
C ILE A 178 29.68 -4.52 -32.11
N ARG A 179 28.40 -4.47 -31.80
CA ARG A 179 27.37 -3.91 -32.67
C ARG A 179 26.98 -2.53 -32.22
N ARG A 180 26.88 -1.59 -33.15
CA ARG A 180 26.37 -0.22 -32.93
C ARG A 180 25.08 -0.01 -33.69
N ARG A 181 24.13 0.68 -33.09
CA ARG A 181 22.85 1.02 -33.73
C ARG A 181 22.48 2.46 -33.43
N PRO A 182 22.01 3.21 -34.45
CA PRO A 182 21.42 4.53 -34.21
C PRO A 182 20.00 4.37 -33.66
N PHE A 183 19.65 5.24 -32.74
CA PHE A 183 18.30 5.32 -32.16
C PHE A 183 17.79 6.74 -32.17
N THR A 184 16.47 6.88 -32.22
CA THR A 184 15.74 8.13 -32.03
C THR A 184 14.90 8.03 -30.78
N ILE A 185 14.91 9.05 -29.91
CA ILE A 185 14.09 9.10 -28.73
C ILE A 185 12.65 9.40 -29.12
N GLN A 186 11.74 8.45 -28.91
CA GLN A 186 10.32 8.58 -29.19
C GLN A 186 9.56 9.21 -28.03
N GLY A 187 9.97 8.91 -26.81
CA GLY A 187 9.37 9.46 -25.60
C GLY A 187 10.28 9.33 -24.38
N ILE A 188 9.98 10.15 -23.41
CA ILE A 188 10.64 10.17 -22.10
C ILE A 188 9.61 9.76 -21.05
N TYR A 189 9.94 8.75 -20.25
CA TYR A 189 9.08 8.24 -19.18
C TYR A 189 9.72 8.40 -17.82
N THR A 190 8.94 8.31 -16.75
CA THR A 190 9.44 8.21 -15.37
C THR A 190 8.62 7.18 -14.59
N THR A 191 9.31 6.24 -13.96
CA THR A 191 8.66 5.30 -13.02
C THR A 191 8.72 5.84 -11.60
N HIS A 192 9.48 6.89 -11.36
CA HIS A 192 9.88 7.38 -10.04
C HIS A 192 10.61 6.32 -9.19
N THR A 193 11.12 5.28 -9.83
CA THR A 193 11.95 4.25 -9.21
C THR A 193 13.36 4.43 -9.73
N GLU A 194 14.25 4.92 -8.87
CA GLU A 194 15.62 5.30 -9.26
C GLU A 194 16.35 4.17 -9.96
N GLU A 195 16.23 2.96 -9.45
CA GLU A 195 16.88 1.76 -10.01
C GLU A 195 16.38 1.42 -11.40
N LEU A 196 15.06 1.53 -11.66
CA LEU A 196 14.49 1.31 -12.98
C LEU A 196 14.85 2.42 -13.96
N ASP A 197 14.73 3.66 -13.50
CA ASP A 197 14.96 4.83 -14.35
C ASP A 197 16.44 5.00 -14.72
N LYS A 198 17.37 4.49 -13.89
CA LYS A 198 18.80 4.44 -14.21
C LYS A 198 19.18 3.31 -15.16
N THR A 199 18.48 2.18 -15.06
CA THR A 199 18.92 0.93 -15.68
C THR A 199 18.23 0.66 -17.01
N TYR A 200 16.93 0.91 -17.14
CA TYR A 200 16.16 0.43 -18.27
C TYR A 200 15.89 1.50 -19.33
N VAL A 201 15.98 1.06 -20.58
CA VAL A 201 15.43 1.73 -21.74
C VAL A 201 14.50 0.76 -22.48
N ILE A 202 13.43 1.24 -23.09
CA ILE A 202 12.42 0.37 -23.71
C ILE A 202 12.47 0.55 -25.22
N GLY A 203 12.49 -0.56 -25.95
CA GLY A 203 12.57 -0.57 -27.41
C GLY A 203 11.88 -1.78 -28.03
N SER A 204 12.15 -2.03 -29.31
CA SER A 204 11.56 -3.14 -30.06
C SER A 204 12.19 -4.49 -29.70
N LEU A 205 11.35 -5.51 -29.48
CA LEU A 205 11.78 -6.90 -29.32
C LEU A 205 12.44 -7.44 -30.59
N ASP A 206 11.93 -7.05 -31.77
CA ASP A 206 12.46 -7.49 -33.06
C ASP A 206 13.89 -7.01 -33.32
N LEU A 207 14.25 -5.85 -32.75
CA LEU A 207 15.63 -5.40 -32.76
C LEU A 207 16.53 -6.37 -31.95
N ILE A 208 16.14 -6.79 -30.78
CA ILE A 208 16.94 -7.72 -29.95
C ILE A 208 17.04 -9.08 -30.62
N ARG A 209 15.95 -9.57 -31.24
CA ARG A 209 15.98 -10.80 -32.07
C ARG A 209 17.07 -10.73 -33.12
N ARG A 210 17.12 -9.63 -33.92
CA ARG A 210 18.15 -9.44 -34.94
C ARG A 210 19.56 -9.27 -34.36
N LEU A 211 19.70 -8.63 -33.22
CA LEU A 211 21.00 -8.49 -32.54
C LEU A 211 21.55 -9.82 -32.06
N ASN A 212 20.70 -10.69 -31.57
CA ASN A 212 21.08 -11.98 -31.02
C ASN A 212 20.95 -13.14 -32.00
N ASN A 213 20.54 -12.87 -33.25
CA ASN A 213 20.27 -13.85 -34.33
C ASN A 213 19.25 -14.92 -33.83
N LEU A 214 18.17 -14.48 -33.12
CA LEU A 214 17.09 -15.35 -32.69
C LEU A 214 16.09 -15.60 -33.80
N GLU A 215 15.42 -16.72 -33.74
CA GLU A 215 14.26 -17.02 -34.62
C GLU A 215 13.05 -16.16 -34.24
N ASP A 216 12.07 -16.02 -35.15
CA ASP A 216 10.90 -15.15 -34.95
C ASP A 216 10.03 -15.59 -33.77
N ASN A 217 10.05 -16.87 -33.39
CA ASN A 217 9.33 -17.48 -32.30
C ASN A 217 10.13 -17.53 -30.98
N GLU A 218 11.42 -17.21 -31.02
CA GLU A 218 12.26 -17.13 -29.84
C GLU A 218 12.16 -15.77 -29.15
N VAL A 219 12.14 -15.79 -27.83
CA VAL A 219 12.12 -14.62 -26.96
C VAL A 219 13.04 -14.82 -25.76
N GLY A 220 13.40 -13.75 -25.06
CA GLY A 220 14.19 -13.89 -23.85
C GLY A 220 13.39 -14.42 -22.66
N ALA A 221 12.14 -14.00 -22.54
CA ALA A 221 11.23 -14.39 -21.46
C ALA A 221 9.78 -14.05 -21.83
N TYR A 222 8.84 -14.59 -21.05
CA TYR A 222 7.44 -14.16 -21.07
C TYR A 222 7.07 -13.57 -19.72
N GLN A 223 6.48 -12.38 -19.72
CA GLN A 223 5.87 -11.80 -18.53
C GLN A 223 4.35 -12.06 -18.53
N ILE A 224 3.81 -12.40 -17.38
CA ILE A 224 2.39 -12.70 -17.19
C ILE A 224 1.81 -11.70 -16.21
N ARG A 225 0.63 -11.15 -16.55
CA ARG A 225 -0.18 -10.34 -15.65
C ARG A 225 -1.34 -11.17 -15.13
N ILE A 226 -1.59 -11.11 -13.81
CA ILE A 226 -2.70 -11.82 -13.16
C ILE A 226 -3.73 -10.85 -12.56
N LYS A 227 -4.95 -11.34 -12.35
CA LYS A 227 -6.08 -10.54 -11.85
C LYS A 227 -5.89 -10.11 -10.40
N ALA A 228 -5.62 -11.08 -9.52
CA ALA A 228 -5.55 -10.85 -8.08
C ALA A 228 -4.15 -11.18 -7.55
N PHE A 229 -3.50 -10.19 -6.95
CA PHE A 229 -2.15 -10.36 -6.39
C PHE A 229 -2.11 -11.42 -5.27
N ASP A 230 -3.18 -11.55 -4.49
CA ASP A 230 -3.30 -12.56 -3.43
C ASP A 230 -3.23 -14.01 -3.94
N SER A 231 -3.52 -14.21 -5.24
CA SER A 231 -3.42 -15.54 -5.88
C SER A 231 -2.05 -15.80 -6.52
N LEU A 232 -1.07 -14.90 -6.35
CA LEU A 232 0.22 -14.92 -7.03
C LEU A 232 0.96 -16.24 -6.86
N GLU A 233 1.14 -16.69 -5.63
CA GLU A 233 1.89 -17.91 -5.30
C GLU A 233 1.22 -19.16 -5.89
N ASN A 234 -0.11 -19.30 -5.72
CA ASN A 234 -0.87 -20.41 -6.25
C ASN A 234 -0.86 -20.41 -7.80
N THR A 235 -1.01 -19.24 -8.42
CA THR A 235 -0.99 -19.12 -9.88
C THR A 235 0.40 -19.44 -10.44
N THR A 236 1.47 -19.00 -9.77
CA THR A 236 2.85 -19.35 -10.16
C THR A 236 3.09 -20.85 -10.11
N ALA A 237 2.61 -21.54 -9.06
CA ALA A 237 2.68 -22.99 -8.97
C ALA A 237 1.91 -23.71 -10.10
N GLN A 238 0.71 -23.20 -10.45
CA GLN A 238 -0.06 -23.73 -11.58
C GLN A 238 0.65 -23.53 -12.92
N ILE A 239 1.29 -22.38 -13.14
CA ILE A 239 2.09 -22.10 -14.34
C ILE A 239 3.25 -23.08 -14.41
N ASN A 240 4.01 -23.28 -13.32
CA ASN A 240 5.13 -24.21 -13.29
C ASN A 240 4.74 -25.66 -13.60
N ASN A 241 3.54 -26.11 -13.22
CA ASN A 241 3.04 -27.44 -13.55
C ASN A 241 2.72 -27.61 -15.05
N ILE A 242 2.51 -26.53 -15.80
CA ILE A 242 2.23 -26.54 -17.25
C ILE A 242 3.53 -26.46 -18.05
N LEU A 243 4.56 -25.81 -17.49
CA LEU A 243 5.81 -25.54 -18.19
C LEU A 243 6.65 -26.81 -18.42
N PRO A 244 7.40 -26.85 -19.55
CA PRO A 244 8.44 -27.87 -19.75
C PRO A 244 9.53 -27.75 -18.66
N SER A 245 10.17 -28.87 -18.29
CA SER A 245 11.20 -28.94 -17.23
C SER A 245 12.43 -28.05 -17.43
N GLN A 246 12.62 -27.53 -18.64
CA GLN A 246 13.72 -26.63 -18.97
C GLN A 246 13.41 -25.15 -18.65
N MET A 247 12.17 -24.83 -18.30
CA MET A 247 11.70 -23.50 -18.01
C MET A 247 11.19 -23.42 -16.58
N ASP A 248 11.29 -22.24 -16.01
CA ASP A 248 10.83 -21.94 -14.66
C ASP A 248 10.02 -20.63 -14.65
N ALA A 249 8.97 -20.61 -13.87
CA ALA A 249 8.20 -19.40 -13.61
C ALA A 249 8.49 -18.90 -12.21
N SER A 250 9.07 -17.71 -12.13
CA SER A 250 9.31 -17.00 -10.88
C SER A 250 8.34 -15.82 -10.75
N ASN A 251 7.79 -15.62 -9.56
CA ASN A 251 6.92 -14.49 -9.30
C ASN A 251 7.72 -13.25 -8.88
N ILE A 252 7.09 -12.09 -8.95
CA ILE A 252 7.73 -10.79 -8.67
C ILE A 252 8.27 -10.69 -7.23
N VAL A 253 7.66 -11.39 -6.24
CA VAL A 253 8.16 -11.43 -4.86
C VAL A 253 9.49 -12.17 -4.79
N GLN A 254 9.65 -13.24 -5.57
CA GLN A 254 10.89 -14.01 -5.67
C GLN A 254 11.97 -13.26 -6.45
N GLN A 255 11.58 -12.47 -7.45
CA GLN A 255 12.51 -11.67 -8.26
C GLN A 255 13.03 -10.43 -7.54
N MET A 256 12.23 -9.85 -6.63
CA MET A 256 12.53 -8.61 -5.90
C MET A 256 12.35 -8.77 -4.39
N PRO A 257 13.08 -9.72 -3.77
CA PRO A 257 12.88 -10.04 -2.36
C PRO A 257 13.13 -8.84 -1.45
N ASP A 258 14.05 -7.95 -1.79
CA ASP A 258 14.41 -6.80 -0.96
C ASP A 258 13.23 -5.80 -0.84
N ILE A 259 12.56 -5.52 -1.95
CA ILE A 259 11.40 -4.61 -1.97
C ILE A 259 10.25 -5.23 -1.17
N PHE A 260 9.95 -6.52 -1.40
CA PHE A 260 8.83 -7.18 -0.72
C PHE A 260 9.11 -7.43 0.77
N ASN A 261 10.35 -7.73 1.15
CA ASN A 261 10.75 -7.80 2.55
C ASN A 261 10.62 -6.44 3.25
N TRP A 262 11.02 -5.36 2.57
CA TRP A 262 10.81 -4.01 3.09
C TRP A 262 9.33 -3.68 3.26
N LEU A 263 8.46 -4.00 2.29
CA LEU A 263 7.01 -3.83 2.42
C LEU A 263 6.43 -4.63 3.61
N ASN A 264 6.92 -5.86 3.85
CA ASN A 264 6.51 -6.66 5.01
C ASN A 264 6.98 -6.04 6.34
N MET A 265 8.14 -5.39 6.37
CA MET A 265 8.59 -4.63 7.56
C MET A 265 7.66 -3.45 7.89
N LEU A 266 7.07 -2.81 6.87
CA LEU A 266 6.08 -1.75 7.09
C LEU A 266 4.84 -2.27 7.82
N ASP A 267 4.38 -3.49 7.53
CA ASP A 267 3.26 -4.13 8.27
C ASP A 267 3.58 -4.30 9.74
N MET A 268 4.81 -4.67 10.07
CA MET A 268 5.23 -4.82 11.47
C MET A 268 5.23 -3.48 12.19
N ASN A 269 5.68 -2.42 11.53
CA ASN A 269 5.65 -1.07 12.08
C ASN A 269 4.21 -0.59 12.33
N ASP A 270 3.28 -0.85 11.38
CA ASP A 270 1.87 -0.49 11.54
C ASP A 270 1.22 -1.21 12.72
N ASN A 271 1.48 -2.51 12.88
CA ASN A 271 1.01 -3.27 14.04
C ASN A 271 1.51 -2.68 15.37
N ILE A 272 2.77 -2.23 15.43
CA ILE A 272 3.32 -1.57 16.62
C ILE A 272 2.60 -0.24 16.88
N ILE A 273 2.41 0.59 15.86
CA ILE A 273 1.68 1.87 15.95
C ILE A 273 0.25 1.62 16.40
N PHE A 274 -0.45 0.63 15.83
CA PHE A 274 -1.80 0.26 16.23
C PHE A 274 -1.88 -0.11 17.72
N VAL A 275 -0.99 -0.98 18.20
CA VAL A 275 -0.94 -1.38 19.62
C VAL A 275 -0.68 -0.18 20.51
N LEU A 276 0.27 0.69 20.17
CA LEU A 276 0.56 1.90 20.95
C LEU A 276 -0.65 2.85 21.03
N MET A 277 -1.33 3.08 19.90
CA MET A 277 -2.52 3.93 19.85
C MET A 277 -3.67 3.34 20.66
N VAL A 278 -3.85 2.03 20.64
CA VAL A 278 -4.83 1.33 21.48
C VAL A 278 -4.50 1.50 22.96
N ILE A 279 -3.24 1.36 23.36
CA ILE A 279 -2.81 1.57 24.75
C ILE A 279 -3.12 3.00 25.21
N VAL A 280 -2.81 4.01 24.40
CA VAL A 280 -3.10 5.41 24.69
C VAL A 280 -4.61 5.65 24.84
N ALA A 281 -5.43 5.10 23.92
CA ALA A 281 -6.88 5.20 23.99
C ALA A 281 -7.44 4.54 25.27
N VAL A 282 -6.93 3.37 25.64
CA VAL A 282 -7.27 2.64 26.86
C VAL A 282 -6.96 3.46 28.12
N ILE A 283 -5.75 4.01 28.24
CA ILE A 283 -5.34 4.84 29.37
C ILE A 283 -6.24 6.08 29.48
N ASN A 284 -6.53 6.75 28.38
CA ASN A 284 -7.42 7.91 28.34
C ASN A 284 -8.84 7.57 28.82
N MET A 285 -9.39 6.43 28.36
CA MET A 285 -10.72 5.97 28.77
C MET A 285 -10.77 5.59 30.25
N ILE A 286 -9.77 4.87 30.76
CA ILE A 286 -9.67 4.53 32.20
C ILE A 286 -9.62 5.82 33.02
N SER A 287 -8.77 6.76 32.67
CA SER A 287 -8.62 8.03 33.40
C SER A 287 -9.90 8.83 33.41
N ALA A 288 -10.57 8.97 32.25
CA ALA A 288 -11.84 9.69 32.17
C ALA A 288 -12.95 9.06 33.00
N LEU A 289 -13.05 7.73 33.00
CA LEU A 289 -14.03 7.02 33.78
C LEU A 289 -13.73 7.11 35.28
N LEU A 290 -12.46 6.98 35.70
CA LEU A 290 -12.04 7.16 37.09
C LEU A 290 -12.41 8.55 37.62
N ILE A 291 -12.07 9.60 36.86
CA ILE A 291 -12.41 10.97 37.24
C ILE A 291 -13.94 11.14 37.34
N SER A 292 -14.69 10.60 36.37
CA SER A 292 -16.15 10.65 36.37
C SER A 292 -16.75 9.93 37.62
N ILE A 293 -16.19 8.79 38.01
CA ILE A 293 -16.61 8.05 39.21
C ILE A 293 -16.30 8.87 40.49
N LEU A 294 -15.09 9.43 40.59
CA LEU A 294 -14.66 10.20 41.76
C LEU A 294 -15.50 11.49 41.95
N GLU A 295 -15.75 12.23 40.88
CA GLU A 295 -16.60 13.44 40.91
C GLU A 295 -18.02 13.15 41.35
N ARG A 296 -18.51 11.94 41.10
CA ARG A 296 -19.88 11.52 41.45
C ARG A 296 -19.96 10.56 42.65
N SER A 297 -18.88 10.50 43.43
CA SER A 297 -18.79 9.62 44.60
C SER A 297 -19.91 9.87 45.61
N SER A 298 -20.29 11.13 45.83
CA SER A 298 -21.42 11.49 46.73
C SER A 298 -22.75 10.93 46.21
N MET A 299 -23.03 11.07 44.90
CA MET A 299 -24.22 10.48 44.27
C MET A 299 -24.22 8.95 44.39
N ILE A 300 -23.06 8.31 44.18
CA ILE A 300 -22.90 6.87 44.32
C ILE A 300 -23.21 6.46 45.79
N GLY A 301 -22.70 7.22 46.77
CA GLY A 301 -22.95 7.01 48.18
C GLY A 301 -24.45 7.09 48.53
N ILE A 302 -25.15 8.12 48.05
CA ILE A 302 -26.61 8.29 48.26
C ILE A 302 -27.38 7.12 47.63
N LEU A 303 -27.10 6.75 46.38
CA LEU A 303 -27.78 5.62 45.75
C LEU A 303 -27.58 4.30 46.50
N LYS A 304 -26.37 4.05 47.02
CA LYS A 304 -26.09 2.88 47.84
C LYS A 304 -26.82 2.94 49.20
N ALA A 305 -26.90 4.11 49.84
CA ALA A 305 -27.64 4.28 51.11
C ALA A 305 -29.15 4.04 50.91
N LEU A 306 -29.68 4.34 49.71
CA LEU A 306 -31.07 4.04 49.35
C LEU A 306 -31.28 2.56 48.93
N GLY A 307 -30.26 1.70 49.04
CA GLY A 307 -30.35 0.28 48.70
C GLY A 307 -30.19 -0.07 47.23
N TYR A 308 -29.78 0.90 46.36
CA TYR A 308 -29.61 0.61 44.94
C TYR A 308 -28.36 -0.28 44.71
N PRO A 309 -28.48 -1.39 43.93
CA PRO A 309 -27.42 -2.38 43.82
C PRO A 309 -26.21 -1.81 43.08
N SER A 310 -24.99 -2.18 43.50
CA SER A 310 -23.75 -1.75 42.90
C SER A 310 -23.64 -2.12 41.41
N ALA A 311 -24.27 -3.22 40.97
CA ALA A 311 -24.36 -3.62 39.57
C ALA A 311 -25.13 -2.60 38.73
N GLY A 312 -26.25 -2.07 39.22
CA GLY A 312 -27.03 -1.03 38.57
C GLY A 312 -26.25 0.30 38.45
N ILE A 313 -25.49 0.66 39.49
CA ILE A 313 -24.62 1.84 39.46
C ILE A 313 -23.52 1.65 38.40
N ARG A 314 -22.88 0.47 38.28
CA ARG A 314 -21.92 0.16 37.23
C ARG A 314 -22.51 0.34 35.83
N GLN A 315 -23.74 -0.15 35.60
CA GLN A 315 -24.44 0.02 34.33
C GLN A 315 -24.62 1.49 33.96
N VAL A 316 -24.89 2.40 34.92
CA VAL A 316 -24.98 3.85 34.63
C VAL A 316 -23.70 4.39 34.02
N PHE A 317 -22.54 4.05 34.58
CA PHE A 317 -21.24 4.50 34.06
C PHE A 317 -20.89 3.83 32.76
N LEU A 318 -21.20 2.54 32.57
CA LEU A 318 -21.00 1.85 31.33
C LEU A 318 -21.82 2.48 30.18
N TYR A 319 -23.11 2.80 30.40
CA TYR A 319 -23.91 3.50 29.38
C TYR A 319 -23.37 4.90 29.07
N GLY A 320 -22.87 5.63 30.06
CA GLY A 320 -22.21 6.90 29.85
C GLY A 320 -20.94 6.77 28.96
N SER A 321 -20.15 5.74 29.22
CA SER A 321 -18.92 5.48 28.45
C SER A 321 -19.21 5.02 27.03
N ILE A 322 -20.24 4.18 26.82
CA ILE A 322 -20.68 3.79 25.45
C ILE A 322 -21.04 5.04 24.62
N TYR A 323 -21.71 6.00 25.24
CA TYR A 323 -21.99 7.27 24.55
C TYR A 323 -20.73 8.03 24.18
N LEU A 324 -19.73 8.12 25.11
CA LEU A 324 -18.46 8.78 24.83
C LEU A 324 -17.70 8.10 23.70
N ILE A 325 -17.65 6.77 23.72
CA ILE A 325 -17.02 5.97 22.66
C ILE A 325 -17.76 6.21 21.33
N GLY A 326 -19.08 6.15 21.29
CA GLY A 326 -19.88 6.35 20.09
C GLY A 326 -19.66 7.73 19.46
N VAL A 327 -19.67 8.80 20.27
CA VAL A 327 -19.40 10.16 19.77
C VAL A 327 -17.95 10.31 19.30
N GLY A 328 -16.98 9.77 20.04
CA GLY A 328 -15.58 9.76 19.65
C GLY A 328 -15.35 9.03 18.33
N LEU A 329 -15.97 7.86 18.14
CA LEU A 329 -15.95 7.10 16.89
C LEU A 329 -16.52 7.90 15.70
N ILE A 330 -17.71 8.51 15.89
CA ILE A 330 -18.32 9.30 14.81
C ILE A 330 -17.40 10.45 14.39
N ILE A 331 -16.89 11.23 15.35
CA ILE A 331 -16.02 12.37 15.06
C ILE A 331 -14.70 11.87 14.46
N GLY A 332 -14.10 10.81 15.01
CA GLY A 332 -12.85 10.25 14.50
C GLY A 332 -12.97 9.74 13.06
N ASN A 333 -14.05 9.01 12.75
CA ASN A 333 -14.31 8.58 11.38
C ASN A 333 -14.55 9.76 10.42
N LEU A 334 -15.27 10.81 10.85
CA LEU A 334 -15.48 12.00 10.03
C LEU A 334 -14.18 12.73 9.72
N ILE A 335 -13.28 12.86 10.71
CA ILE A 335 -11.96 13.47 10.51
C ILE A 335 -11.13 12.60 9.54
N ALA A 336 -11.10 11.29 9.76
CA ALA A 336 -10.35 10.36 8.91
C ALA A 336 -10.86 10.39 7.46
N LEU A 337 -12.18 10.32 7.25
CA LEU A 337 -12.79 10.38 5.93
C LEU A 337 -12.54 11.72 5.24
N PHE A 338 -12.64 12.82 5.98
CA PHE A 338 -12.35 14.15 5.43
C PHE A 338 -10.91 14.22 4.93
N LEU A 339 -9.92 13.82 5.74
CA LEU A 339 -8.52 13.84 5.36
C LEU A 339 -8.21 12.85 4.23
N TYR A 340 -8.84 11.67 4.24
CA TYR A 340 -8.74 10.69 3.16
C TYR A 340 -9.19 11.28 1.81
N PHE A 341 -10.41 11.82 1.73
CA PHE A 341 -10.92 12.42 0.49
C PHE A 341 -10.15 13.69 0.11
N PHE A 342 -9.75 14.50 1.08
CA PHE A 342 -8.94 15.69 0.84
C PHE A 342 -7.62 15.30 0.16
N GLN A 343 -6.87 14.35 0.73
CA GLN A 343 -5.58 13.92 0.18
C GLN A 343 -5.74 13.22 -1.18
N THR A 344 -6.71 12.33 -1.32
CA THR A 344 -6.92 11.58 -2.57
C THR A 344 -7.28 12.49 -3.76
N ASN A 345 -8.02 13.59 -3.52
CA ASN A 345 -8.42 14.51 -4.58
C ASN A 345 -7.40 15.64 -4.83
N THR A 346 -6.70 16.09 -3.80
CA THR A 346 -5.81 17.27 -3.93
C THR A 346 -4.34 16.92 -4.06
N HIS A 347 -3.94 15.69 -3.63
CA HIS A 347 -2.53 15.28 -3.50
C HIS A 347 -1.69 16.31 -2.73
N PHE A 348 -2.28 16.96 -1.73
CA PHE A 348 -1.69 18.07 -0.98
C PHE A 348 -0.38 17.68 -0.27
N PHE A 349 -0.36 16.48 0.35
CA PHE A 349 0.84 15.96 0.96
C PHE A 349 1.68 15.26 -0.10
N THR A 350 2.72 15.98 -0.58
CA THR A 350 3.68 15.48 -1.56
C THR A 350 4.85 14.79 -0.86
N LEU A 351 5.49 13.88 -1.58
CA LEU A 351 6.70 13.16 -1.16
C LEU A 351 7.79 13.41 -2.20
N ASP A 352 9.04 13.23 -1.81
CA ASP A 352 10.14 13.17 -2.76
C ASP A 352 10.06 11.85 -3.55
N PRO A 353 9.83 11.91 -4.88
CA PRO A 353 9.59 10.72 -5.69
C PRO A 353 10.75 9.72 -5.68
N TYR A 354 11.99 10.21 -5.62
CA TYR A 354 13.18 9.33 -5.67
C TYR A 354 13.45 8.63 -4.33
N THR A 355 13.10 9.27 -3.20
CA THR A 355 13.27 8.67 -1.88
C THR A 355 12.15 7.68 -1.54
N TYR A 356 10.91 8.03 -1.93
CA TYR A 356 9.71 7.26 -1.55
C TYR A 356 9.08 6.49 -2.71
N TYR A 357 9.64 6.54 -3.89
CA TYR A 357 9.12 5.94 -5.13
C TYR A 357 7.76 6.48 -5.59
N ILE A 358 7.18 7.46 -4.90
CA ILE A 358 5.84 7.99 -5.14
C ILE A 358 5.83 9.50 -4.90
N PRO A 359 5.21 10.33 -5.77
CA PRO A 359 5.25 11.79 -5.67
C PRO A 359 4.31 12.38 -4.62
N TYR A 360 3.38 11.62 -4.06
CA TYR A 360 2.41 12.04 -3.04
C TYR A 360 2.10 10.92 -2.08
N VAL A 361 1.55 11.25 -0.89
CA VAL A 361 1.11 10.24 0.07
C VAL A 361 -0.12 9.52 -0.48
N PRO A 362 -0.01 8.24 -0.89
CA PRO A 362 -1.15 7.48 -1.37
C PRO A 362 -2.00 7.03 -0.19
N MET A 363 -3.31 6.98 -0.38
CA MET A 363 -4.23 6.48 0.63
C MET A 363 -5.19 5.47 0.01
N TYR A 364 -5.26 4.30 0.61
CA TYR A 364 -6.20 3.26 0.22
C TYR A 364 -6.72 2.54 1.46
N ILE A 365 -8.04 2.49 1.62
CA ILE A 365 -8.68 1.75 2.71
C ILE A 365 -10.03 1.23 2.23
N THR A 366 -10.34 0.01 2.60
CA THR A 366 -11.61 -0.62 2.27
C THR A 366 -12.64 -0.40 3.38
N TRP A 367 -13.92 -0.39 3.02
CA TRP A 367 -14.98 -0.17 3.99
C TRP A 367 -15.00 -1.22 5.11
N TYR A 368 -14.65 -2.48 4.81
CA TYR A 368 -14.62 -3.55 5.82
C TYR A 368 -13.47 -3.40 6.81
N GLU A 369 -12.33 -2.83 6.40
CA GLU A 369 -11.23 -2.49 7.31
C GLU A 369 -11.66 -1.40 8.29
N VAL A 370 -12.31 -0.33 7.80
CA VAL A 370 -12.85 0.72 8.67
C VAL A 370 -13.84 0.14 9.67
N VAL A 371 -14.77 -0.71 9.24
CA VAL A 371 -15.73 -1.37 10.13
C VAL A 371 -15.01 -2.27 11.14
N GLY A 372 -14.03 -3.06 10.68
CA GLY A 372 -13.22 -3.94 11.54
C GLY A 372 -12.49 -3.17 12.64
N LEU A 373 -11.83 -2.06 12.28
CA LEU A 373 -11.15 -1.17 13.25
C LEU A 373 -12.13 -0.57 14.26
N ASN A 374 -13.29 -0.09 13.82
CA ASN A 374 -14.31 0.45 14.70
C ASN A 374 -14.84 -0.61 15.69
N VAL A 375 -15.11 -1.83 15.22
CA VAL A 375 -15.57 -2.94 16.07
C VAL A 375 -14.48 -3.31 17.08
N ALA A 376 -13.22 -3.40 16.65
CA ALA A 376 -12.09 -3.68 17.55
C ALA A 376 -11.98 -2.63 18.66
N VAL A 377 -12.06 -1.34 18.32
CA VAL A 377 -12.02 -0.25 19.31
C VAL A 377 -13.20 -0.30 20.28
N ILE A 378 -14.42 -0.63 19.81
CA ILE A 378 -15.59 -0.80 20.69
C ILE A 378 -15.38 -1.95 21.67
N ILE A 379 -14.92 -3.11 21.20
CA ILE A 379 -14.69 -4.30 22.03
C ILE A 379 -13.62 -4.01 23.08
N ILE A 380 -12.47 -3.49 22.67
CA ILE A 380 -11.36 -3.16 23.56
C ILE A 380 -11.81 -2.10 24.57
N GLY A 381 -12.53 -1.08 24.11
CA GLY A 381 -13.08 -0.03 24.93
C GLY A 381 -14.03 -0.57 26.01
N MET A 382 -14.97 -1.42 25.63
CA MET A 382 -15.90 -2.03 26.60
C MET A 382 -15.19 -2.91 27.60
N LEU A 383 -14.24 -3.73 27.19
CA LEU A 383 -13.46 -4.60 28.09
C LEU A 383 -12.65 -3.77 29.08
N THR A 384 -12.03 -2.71 28.61
CA THR A 384 -11.21 -1.81 29.44
C THR A 384 -12.03 -1.12 30.54
N LEU A 385 -13.27 -0.73 30.21
CA LEU A 385 -14.14 -0.02 31.15
C LEU A 385 -14.60 -0.90 32.33
N PHE A 386 -14.49 -2.23 32.24
CA PHE A 386 -14.79 -3.11 33.39
C PHE A 386 -13.86 -2.87 34.57
N ILE A 387 -12.58 -2.57 34.34
CA ILE A 387 -11.56 -2.40 35.39
C ILE A 387 -11.92 -1.26 36.34
N PRO A 388 -12.12 0.01 35.87
CA PRO A 388 -12.43 1.11 36.77
C PRO A 388 -13.85 1.00 37.43
N THR A 389 -14.80 0.33 36.76
CA THR A 389 -16.13 0.14 37.34
C THR A 389 -16.14 -0.78 38.56
N MET A 390 -15.12 -1.64 38.74
CA MET A 390 -14.98 -2.43 39.97
C MET A 390 -14.74 -1.57 41.21
N LEU A 391 -14.14 -0.39 41.07
CA LEU A 391 -13.93 0.55 42.18
C LEU A 391 -15.25 1.05 42.80
N ILE A 392 -16.34 1.08 42.00
CA ILE A 392 -17.66 1.47 42.48
C ILE A 392 -18.11 0.58 43.67
N SER A 393 -17.77 -0.71 43.67
CA SER A 393 -18.11 -1.61 44.77
C SER A 393 -17.40 -1.26 46.07
N ARG A 394 -16.21 -0.67 46.03
CA ARG A 394 -15.37 -0.30 47.17
C ARG A 394 -15.74 1.07 47.78
N ILE A 395 -16.58 1.87 47.13
CA ILE A 395 -17.03 3.17 47.66
C ILE A 395 -18.01 2.91 48.84
N SER A 396 -17.62 3.34 50.06
CA SER A 396 -18.44 3.25 51.28
C SER A 396 -19.39 4.44 51.34
N PRO A 397 -20.71 4.22 51.59
CA PRO A 397 -21.69 5.30 51.77
C PRO A 397 -21.32 6.26 52.93
N ILE A 398 -20.80 5.71 54.02
CA ILE A 398 -20.48 6.46 55.25
C ILE A 398 -19.39 7.51 54.99
N LYS A 399 -18.32 7.11 54.28
CA LYS A 399 -17.19 8.02 53.96
C LYS A 399 -17.51 9.10 52.92
N THR A 400 -18.47 8.85 52.03
CA THR A 400 -18.81 9.77 50.94
C THR A 400 -19.91 10.79 51.30
N ILE A 401 -20.69 10.53 52.33
CA ILE A 401 -21.74 11.46 52.81
C ILE A 401 -21.17 12.41 53.89
N GLN A 402 -20.12 12.02 54.65
CA GLN A 402 -19.51 12.84 55.70
C GLN A 402 -18.57 13.96 55.21
N PHE A 403 -18.15 13.95 53.97
CA PHE A 403 -17.30 14.99 53.42
C PHE A 403 -18.11 16.02 52.63
N LYS A 404 -18.58 17.05 53.29
CA LYS A 404 -18.84 18.40 52.77
C LYS A 404 -18.25 19.42 53.69
#